data_a179e101a1247b8c50972d1592c07566
#
_entry.id   a179e101a1247b8c50972d1592c07566
#
_cell.length_a   1.000
_cell.length_b   1.000
_cell.length_c   1.000
_cell.angle_alpha   90.00
_cell.angle_beta   90.00
_cell.angle_gamma   90.00
#
_symmetry.space_group_name_H-M   'P 1'
#
loop_
_entity.id
_entity.type
_entity.pdbx_description
1 polymer ?
#
loop_
_entity_poly.entity_id
_entity_poly.type
_entity_poly.pdbx_seq_one_letter_code
_entity_poly.pdbx_strand_id
1 'polypeptide(L)'
;MPDTTTYTQDFKSALTDVREALDKGDYAGADKANRALQGHYSENYLPLGRLYIRKHGAKSSAEISRQLDISEAVATTTDDSFAREYFASSPDSVIAVSINARQKAKLDFSIDFSSLLPHTVSVEGNEIIVDGYASYHSYPNYYNAIPNQEKHLYDPSKGIHFRTVILVDAPGSHIKADGNSITVKGGKLAAIYVSNETSFNGFDKNPVTNGKEYKQVAQNNVSKARAKGYDTLRRSHINDYKSFFDRVSLDLGKTAPEIASLPTDVQLKDYTLKGQHNPELEALYFQYGRYLLISSSRTPGVPANLQGLWNESLLPPWSSNYT
;
A
#
# COMPACT_ATOMS: atom_id res chain seq x y z
N MET A 1 -1.53 -21.51 -9.89
CA MET A 1 -1.11 -21.66 -11.29
C MET A 1 -2.22 -21.17 -12.18
N PRO A 2 -1.93 -20.47 -13.30
CA PRO A 2 -2.98 -20.18 -14.28
C PRO A 2 -3.64 -21.49 -14.66
N ASP A 3 -4.96 -21.50 -14.68
CA ASP A 3 -5.70 -22.66 -15.19
C ASP A 3 -5.52 -22.72 -16.69
N THR A 4 -4.63 -23.55 -17.15
CA THR A 4 -4.37 -23.76 -18.60
C THR A 4 -5.40 -24.68 -19.24
N THR A 5 -6.31 -25.27 -18.49
CA THR A 5 -7.30 -26.25 -19.02
C THR A 5 -8.42 -25.58 -19.81
N THR A 6 -8.60 -24.28 -19.68
CA THR A 6 -9.64 -23.50 -20.36
C THR A 6 -9.27 -22.95 -21.73
N TYR A 7 -8.02 -23.08 -22.16
CA TYR A 7 -7.57 -22.66 -23.49
C TYR A 7 -7.71 -23.76 -24.56
N THR A 8 -8.80 -24.53 -24.50
CA THR A 8 -9.12 -25.53 -25.51
C THR A 8 -9.85 -24.96 -26.73
N GLN A 9 -10.12 -23.68 -26.77
CA GLN A 9 -10.82 -23.05 -27.88
C GLN A 9 -9.86 -22.77 -29.06
N ASP A 10 -10.35 -23.03 -30.25
CA ASP A 10 -9.70 -22.61 -31.48
C ASP A 10 -9.83 -21.09 -31.66
N PHE A 11 -8.89 -20.33 -31.11
CA PHE A 11 -8.85 -18.88 -31.21
C PHE A 11 -8.80 -18.38 -32.67
N LYS A 12 -8.29 -19.18 -33.62
CA LYS A 12 -8.27 -18.81 -35.04
C LYS A 12 -9.68 -18.81 -35.62
N SER A 13 -10.48 -19.84 -35.30
CA SER A 13 -11.86 -19.89 -35.71
C SER A 13 -12.66 -18.73 -35.11
N ALA A 14 -12.56 -18.52 -33.79
CA ALA A 14 -13.26 -17.42 -33.12
C ALA A 14 -12.87 -16.04 -33.67
N LEU A 15 -11.60 -15.82 -34.01
CA LEU A 15 -11.17 -14.57 -34.62
C LEU A 15 -11.75 -14.40 -36.04
N THR A 16 -11.86 -15.50 -36.81
CA THR A 16 -12.53 -15.49 -38.13
C THR A 16 -13.99 -15.12 -38.00
N ASP A 17 -14.71 -15.73 -37.06
CA ASP A 17 -16.13 -15.44 -36.82
C ASP A 17 -16.35 -13.96 -36.44
N VAL A 18 -15.48 -13.37 -35.62
CA VAL A 18 -15.52 -11.93 -35.28
C VAL A 18 -15.34 -11.08 -36.52
N ARG A 19 -14.34 -11.37 -37.36
CA ARG A 19 -14.07 -10.60 -38.58
C ARG A 19 -15.19 -10.70 -39.58
N GLU A 20 -15.73 -11.89 -39.79
CA GLU A 20 -16.87 -12.10 -40.70
C GLU A 20 -18.15 -11.36 -40.24
N ALA A 21 -18.39 -11.32 -38.92
CA ALA A 21 -19.50 -10.56 -38.37
C ALA A 21 -19.30 -9.04 -38.58
N LEU A 22 -18.09 -8.54 -38.37
CA LEU A 22 -17.75 -7.13 -38.61
C LEU A 22 -17.88 -6.76 -40.09
N ASP A 23 -17.42 -7.61 -41.02
CA ASP A 23 -17.51 -7.39 -42.45
C ASP A 23 -18.97 -7.34 -42.94
N LYS A 24 -19.88 -8.05 -42.26
CA LYS A 24 -21.32 -8.03 -42.50
C LYS A 24 -22.04 -6.88 -41.80
N GLY A 25 -21.35 -6.07 -40.98
CA GLY A 25 -21.95 -5.02 -40.16
C GLY A 25 -22.75 -5.56 -38.95
N ASP A 26 -22.59 -6.83 -38.61
CA ASP A 26 -23.24 -7.45 -37.45
C ASP A 26 -22.37 -7.25 -36.20
N TYR A 27 -22.44 -6.06 -35.61
CA TYR A 27 -21.67 -5.70 -34.40
C TYR A 27 -22.11 -6.52 -33.18
N ALA A 28 -23.38 -6.90 -33.07
CA ALA A 28 -23.85 -7.72 -31.95
C ALA A 28 -23.35 -9.16 -32.05
N GLY A 29 -23.29 -9.73 -33.24
CA GLY A 29 -22.69 -11.03 -33.53
C GLY A 29 -21.19 -11.01 -33.28
N ALA A 30 -20.50 -9.94 -33.70
CA ALA A 30 -19.06 -9.76 -33.43
C ALA A 30 -18.76 -9.69 -31.95
N ASP A 31 -19.52 -8.93 -31.14
CA ASP A 31 -19.37 -8.86 -29.68
C ASP A 31 -19.55 -10.23 -29.01
N LYS A 32 -20.59 -10.97 -29.45
CA LYS A 32 -20.84 -12.33 -28.96
C LYS A 32 -19.71 -13.30 -29.30
N ALA A 33 -19.19 -13.27 -30.53
CA ALA A 33 -18.08 -14.10 -30.96
C ALA A 33 -16.77 -13.74 -30.25
N ASN A 34 -16.54 -12.44 -30.00
CA ASN A 34 -15.37 -11.93 -29.28
C ASN A 34 -15.22 -12.49 -27.86
N ARG A 35 -16.31 -12.90 -27.23
CA ARG A 35 -16.26 -13.53 -25.89
C ARG A 35 -15.44 -14.81 -25.87
N ALA A 36 -15.39 -15.52 -26.99
CA ALA A 36 -14.54 -16.71 -27.13
C ALA A 36 -13.03 -16.39 -27.15
N LEU A 37 -12.66 -15.13 -27.43
CA LEU A 37 -11.28 -14.66 -27.42
C LEU A 37 -10.86 -14.08 -26.06
N GLN A 38 -11.79 -13.92 -25.14
CA GLN A 38 -11.53 -13.37 -23.80
C GLN A 38 -11.01 -14.47 -22.88
N GLY A 39 -10.01 -14.12 -22.06
CA GLY A 39 -9.54 -14.96 -20.96
C GLY A 39 -10.43 -14.85 -19.71
N HIS A 40 -9.93 -15.42 -18.62
CA HIS A 40 -10.56 -15.27 -17.31
C HIS A 40 -10.47 -13.83 -16.79
N TYR A 41 -11.29 -13.53 -15.78
CA TYR A 41 -11.20 -12.26 -15.07
C TYR A 41 -9.82 -12.08 -14.44
N SER A 42 -9.33 -10.84 -14.44
CA SER A 42 -8.17 -10.48 -13.65
C SER A 42 -8.50 -10.58 -12.16
N GLU A 43 -7.58 -11.13 -11.39
CA GLU A 43 -7.72 -11.23 -9.93
C GLU A 43 -7.73 -9.84 -9.28
N ASN A 44 -8.44 -9.71 -8.15
CA ASN A 44 -8.46 -8.47 -7.39
C ASN A 44 -7.12 -8.21 -6.71
N TYR A 45 -6.67 -6.95 -6.74
CA TYR A 45 -5.57 -6.49 -5.92
C TYR A 45 -6.08 -6.26 -4.48
N LEU A 46 -5.75 -7.17 -3.57
CA LEU A 46 -6.30 -7.21 -2.22
C LEU A 46 -5.49 -6.35 -1.25
N PRO A 47 -6.15 -5.64 -0.31
CA PRO A 47 -5.45 -4.93 0.76
C PRO A 47 -4.92 -5.94 1.78
N LEU A 48 -3.68 -5.71 2.25
CA LEU A 48 -3.08 -6.57 3.28
C LEU A 48 -3.74 -6.35 4.65
N GLY A 49 -3.84 -5.10 5.09
CA GLY A 49 -4.37 -4.77 6.40
C GLY A 49 -4.05 -3.35 6.85
N ARG A 50 -4.39 -3.06 8.10
CA ARG A 50 -4.21 -1.75 8.73
C ARG A 50 -3.44 -1.88 10.03
N LEU A 51 -2.38 -1.10 10.17
CA LEU A 51 -1.68 -0.88 11.44
C LEU A 51 -2.29 0.33 12.14
N TYR A 52 -2.75 0.13 13.36
CA TYR A 52 -3.27 1.21 14.20
C TYR A 52 -2.26 1.60 15.27
N ILE A 53 -2.02 2.88 15.40
CA ILE A 53 -1.23 3.48 16.47
C ILE A 53 -2.16 4.42 17.23
N ARG A 54 -2.61 4.00 18.41
CA ARG A 54 -3.65 4.71 19.20
C ARG A 54 -3.01 5.41 20.39
N LYS A 55 -3.01 6.73 20.35
CA LYS A 55 -2.62 7.57 21.49
C LYS A 55 -3.61 7.36 22.65
N HIS A 56 -3.11 7.21 23.86
CA HIS A 56 -3.90 7.18 25.08
C HIS A 56 -3.95 8.54 25.75
N GLY A 57 -4.87 8.70 26.74
CA GLY A 57 -5.04 9.93 27.52
C GLY A 57 -6.10 10.86 26.94
N ALA A 58 -6.10 12.10 27.42
CA ALA A 58 -7.09 13.10 27.01
C ALA A 58 -7.09 13.36 25.52
N LYS A 59 -8.27 13.54 24.92
CA LYS A 59 -8.39 13.98 23.53
C LYS A 59 -7.63 15.29 23.38
N SER A 60 -6.69 15.35 22.43
CA SER A 60 -6.07 16.60 22.06
C SER A 60 -7.14 17.57 21.54
N SER A 61 -7.17 18.77 22.10
CA SER A 61 -7.93 19.89 21.52
C SER A 61 -7.09 20.66 20.49
N ALA A 62 -5.83 20.27 20.32
CA ALA A 62 -4.91 20.94 19.42
C ALA A 62 -5.16 20.54 17.97
N GLU A 63 -4.90 21.47 17.10
CA GLU A 63 -4.89 21.26 15.64
C GLU A 63 -3.85 20.21 15.26
N ILE A 64 -4.24 19.27 14.39
CA ILE A 64 -3.34 18.24 13.84
C ILE A 64 -2.80 18.77 12.52
N SER A 65 -1.48 18.96 12.46
CA SER A 65 -0.78 19.24 11.22
C SER A 65 -0.36 17.94 10.53
N ARG A 66 -0.60 17.85 9.22
CA ARG A 66 -0.15 16.74 8.35
C ARG A 66 0.62 17.32 7.17
N GLN A 67 1.75 16.73 6.88
CA GLN A 67 2.60 17.12 5.77
C GLN A 67 3.14 15.89 5.06
N LEU A 68 3.23 15.96 3.74
CA LEU A 68 3.96 15.02 2.90
C LEU A 68 5.05 15.79 2.16
N ASP A 69 6.31 15.49 2.46
CA ASP A 69 7.43 15.96 1.65
C ASP A 69 7.60 14.99 0.47
N ILE A 70 7.13 15.41 -0.71
CA ILE A 70 7.22 14.58 -1.92
C ILE A 70 8.64 14.54 -2.49
N SER A 71 9.54 15.43 -2.08
CA SER A 71 10.95 15.41 -2.50
C SER A 71 11.78 14.38 -1.74
N GLU A 72 11.34 13.97 -0.56
CA GLU A 72 11.94 12.95 0.27
C GLU A 72 11.08 11.68 0.43
N ALA A 73 9.82 11.73 -0.03
CA ALA A 73 8.79 10.70 0.21
C ALA A 73 8.62 10.39 1.70
N VAL A 74 8.56 11.42 2.53
CA VAL A 74 8.41 11.34 3.98
C VAL A 74 7.14 12.06 4.39
N ALA A 75 6.27 11.35 5.13
CA ALA A 75 5.06 11.95 5.69
C ALA A 75 5.26 12.26 7.18
N THR A 76 4.71 13.37 7.64
CA THR A 76 4.74 13.77 9.05
C THR A 76 3.35 14.10 9.56
N THR A 77 3.12 13.80 10.85
CA THR A 77 1.91 14.23 11.56
C THR A 77 2.32 14.75 12.92
N THR A 78 1.88 15.95 13.24
CA THR A 78 2.23 16.59 14.51
C THR A 78 0.96 17.02 15.24
N ASP A 79 0.87 16.67 16.52
CA ASP A 79 -0.13 17.17 17.46
C ASP A 79 0.58 17.83 18.66
N ASP A 80 -0.16 18.19 19.70
CA ASP A 80 0.37 18.79 20.94
C ASP A 80 1.37 17.89 21.68
N SER A 81 1.21 16.58 21.59
CA SER A 81 1.96 15.58 22.36
C SER A 81 2.99 14.83 21.56
N PHE A 82 2.73 14.57 20.27
CA PHE A 82 3.57 13.72 19.43
C PHE A 82 3.90 14.38 18.09
N ALA A 83 5.14 14.19 17.66
CA ALA A 83 5.54 14.31 16.26
C ALA A 83 5.81 12.91 15.72
N ARG A 84 5.19 12.56 14.61
CA ARG A 84 5.31 11.26 13.96
C ARG A 84 5.85 11.45 12.56
N GLU A 85 6.74 10.59 12.15
CA GLU A 85 7.29 10.55 10.79
C GLU A 85 7.14 9.14 10.22
N TYR A 86 6.81 9.05 8.93
CA TYR A 86 6.52 7.79 8.24
C TYR A 86 7.22 7.76 6.89
N PHE A 87 7.85 6.64 6.55
CA PHE A 87 8.35 6.36 5.21
C PHE A 87 8.40 4.86 4.92
N ALA A 88 8.43 4.50 3.64
CA ALA A 88 8.61 3.12 3.18
C ALA A 88 9.96 3.01 2.47
N SER A 89 10.92 2.34 3.12
CA SER A 89 12.27 2.13 2.59
C SER A 89 12.29 0.91 1.66
N SER A 90 12.39 1.15 0.36
CA SER A 90 12.53 0.07 -0.62
C SER A 90 13.85 -0.71 -0.44
N PRO A 91 15.03 -0.06 -0.25
CA PRO A 91 16.28 -0.79 -0.07
C PRO A 91 16.35 -1.63 1.21
N ASP A 92 15.52 -1.32 2.21
CA ASP A 92 15.50 -2.04 3.48
C ASP A 92 14.27 -2.96 3.62
N SER A 93 13.32 -2.91 2.68
CA SER A 93 12.08 -3.70 2.67
C SER A 93 11.24 -3.52 3.94
N VAL A 94 11.16 -2.30 4.47
CA VAL A 94 10.38 -1.97 5.67
C VAL A 94 9.63 -0.65 5.51
N ILE A 95 8.47 -0.58 6.18
CA ILE A 95 7.87 0.70 6.55
C ILE A 95 8.44 1.07 7.92
N ALA A 96 8.91 2.31 8.07
CA ALA A 96 9.44 2.83 9.32
C ALA A 96 8.57 3.98 9.84
N VAL A 97 8.28 3.96 11.12
CA VAL A 97 7.55 5.02 11.82
C VAL A 97 8.37 5.47 13.01
N SER A 98 8.57 6.78 13.14
CA SER A 98 9.11 7.40 14.34
C SER A 98 8.01 8.12 15.11
N ILE A 99 8.02 8.00 16.43
CA ILE A 99 7.12 8.72 17.34
C ILE A 99 7.94 9.42 18.39
N ASN A 100 7.94 10.75 18.34
CA ASN A 100 8.66 11.61 19.27
C ASN A 100 7.68 12.31 20.20
N ALA A 101 7.81 12.11 21.50
CA ALA A 101 7.04 12.83 22.51
C ALA A 101 7.54 14.27 22.63
N ARG A 102 6.64 15.22 22.42
CA ARG A 102 6.94 16.66 22.41
C ARG A 102 6.91 17.24 23.83
N GLN A 103 7.64 18.31 24.04
CA GLN A 103 7.65 19.08 25.28
C GLN A 103 7.80 18.18 26.52
N LYS A 104 6.84 18.25 27.47
CA LYS A 104 6.81 17.46 28.70
C LYS A 104 6.10 16.11 28.54
N ALA A 105 5.49 15.82 27.36
CA ALA A 105 4.79 14.57 27.12
C ALA A 105 5.75 13.36 27.23
N LYS A 106 5.20 12.23 27.54
CA LYS A 106 5.81 10.90 27.49
C LYS A 106 5.03 10.05 26.51
N LEU A 107 5.67 9.01 25.96
CA LEU A 107 4.97 8.05 25.13
C LEU A 107 3.86 7.35 25.94
N ASP A 108 2.67 7.31 25.40
CA ASP A 108 1.54 6.51 25.90
C ASP A 108 0.63 6.20 24.71
N PHE A 109 0.81 5.02 24.13
CA PHE A 109 0.06 4.57 22.96
C PHE A 109 0.01 3.05 22.89
N SER A 110 -0.94 2.52 22.13
CA SER A 110 -1.00 1.11 21.75
C SER A 110 -0.86 0.92 20.25
N ILE A 111 -0.42 -0.26 19.88
CA ILE A 111 -0.28 -0.71 18.50
C ILE A 111 -1.08 -2.00 18.35
N ASP A 112 -1.91 -2.07 17.33
CA ASP A 112 -2.61 -3.29 16.91
C ASP A 112 -2.71 -3.36 15.39
N PHE A 113 -3.04 -4.54 14.87
CA PHE A 113 -3.18 -4.78 13.44
C PHE A 113 -4.51 -5.47 13.14
N SER A 114 -5.14 -5.10 12.03
CA SER A 114 -6.29 -5.82 11.50
C SER A 114 -6.18 -6.03 10.00
N SER A 115 -6.76 -7.13 9.52
CA SER A 115 -6.87 -7.44 8.10
C SER A 115 -8.29 -7.87 7.75
N LEU A 116 -8.69 -7.65 6.51
CA LEU A 116 -9.91 -8.22 5.94
C LEU A 116 -9.69 -9.64 5.41
N LEU A 117 -8.43 -10.07 5.30
CA LEU A 117 -8.04 -11.41 4.88
C LEU A 117 -8.04 -12.36 6.09
N PRO A 118 -8.23 -13.67 5.89
CA PRO A 118 -8.03 -14.66 6.94
C PRO A 118 -6.62 -14.56 7.54
N HIS A 119 -6.53 -14.35 8.85
CA HIS A 119 -5.25 -14.15 9.54
C HIS A 119 -5.32 -14.53 11.02
N THR A 120 -4.15 -14.70 11.60
CA THR A 120 -3.90 -14.82 13.03
C THR A 120 -2.92 -13.75 13.48
N VAL A 121 -3.06 -13.31 14.73
CA VAL A 121 -2.15 -12.33 15.34
C VAL A 121 -1.56 -12.95 16.59
N SER A 122 -0.24 -12.89 16.75
CA SER A 122 0.46 -13.22 17.97
C SER A 122 1.39 -12.08 18.39
N VAL A 123 1.67 -11.98 19.68
CA VAL A 123 2.59 -10.97 20.23
C VAL A 123 3.70 -11.67 20.99
N GLU A 124 4.94 -11.42 20.58
CA GLU A 124 6.14 -11.99 21.17
C GLU A 124 7.10 -10.86 21.62
N GLY A 125 7.14 -10.60 22.92
CA GLY A 125 7.95 -9.50 23.47
C GLY A 125 7.51 -8.13 22.95
N ASN A 126 8.31 -7.54 22.09
CA ASN A 126 8.05 -6.25 21.45
C ASN A 126 7.68 -6.38 19.96
N GLU A 127 7.27 -7.55 19.52
CA GLU A 127 6.87 -7.84 18.15
C GLU A 127 5.42 -8.29 18.06
N ILE A 128 4.68 -7.78 17.05
CA ILE A 128 3.41 -8.33 16.62
C ILE A 128 3.67 -9.10 15.32
N ILE A 129 3.26 -10.36 15.30
CA ILE A 129 3.39 -11.26 14.16
C ILE A 129 2.01 -11.55 13.63
N VAL A 130 1.80 -11.30 12.35
CA VAL A 130 0.54 -11.58 11.66
C VAL A 130 0.80 -12.57 10.54
N ASP A 131 0.19 -13.74 10.63
CA ASP A 131 0.21 -14.74 9.57
C ASP A 131 -1.18 -14.86 8.94
N GLY A 132 -1.25 -14.90 7.62
CA GLY A 132 -2.50 -15.03 6.91
C GLY A 132 -2.33 -15.49 5.47
N TYR A 133 -3.43 -15.48 4.73
CA TYR A 133 -3.41 -15.84 3.31
C TYR A 133 -4.48 -15.07 2.52
N ALA A 134 -4.18 -14.81 1.25
CA ALA A 134 -5.08 -14.18 0.31
C ALA A 134 -6.07 -15.18 -0.28
N SER A 135 -7.15 -14.70 -0.90
CA SER A 135 -8.00 -15.56 -1.72
C SER A 135 -7.21 -16.16 -2.87
N TYR A 136 -7.51 -17.39 -3.23
CA TYR A 136 -6.92 -18.03 -4.40
C TYR A 136 -7.65 -17.68 -5.69
N HIS A 137 -8.87 -17.12 -5.58
CA HIS A 137 -9.67 -16.61 -6.68
C HIS A 137 -10.61 -15.52 -6.17
N SER A 138 -10.80 -14.46 -6.99
CA SER A 138 -11.69 -13.34 -6.71
C SER A 138 -12.51 -12.98 -7.94
N TYR A 139 -13.83 -13.04 -7.82
CA TYR A 139 -14.72 -12.51 -8.86
C TYR A 139 -14.71 -10.98 -8.82
N PRO A 140 -14.74 -10.31 -9.98
CA PRO A 140 -14.76 -8.85 -10.02
C PRO A 140 -16.06 -8.28 -9.45
N ASN A 141 -16.03 -7.01 -9.02
CA ASN A 141 -17.18 -6.35 -8.41
C ASN A 141 -18.41 -6.28 -9.33
N TYR A 142 -18.22 -6.20 -10.64
CA TYR A 142 -19.28 -6.13 -11.65
C TYR A 142 -19.89 -7.49 -12.01
N TYR A 143 -19.36 -8.61 -11.50
CA TYR A 143 -19.95 -9.94 -11.73
C TYR A 143 -21.11 -10.18 -10.76
N ASN A 144 -22.36 -9.94 -11.26
CA ASN A 144 -23.56 -9.92 -10.42
C ASN A 144 -24.20 -11.29 -10.17
N ALA A 145 -23.67 -12.37 -10.77
CA ALA A 145 -24.18 -13.74 -10.57
C ALA A 145 -23.83 -14.32 -9.19
N ILE A 146 -22.88 -13.71 -8.47
CA ILE A 146 -22.40 -14.12 -7.14
C ILE A 146 -22.56 -12.95 -6.17
N PRO A 147 -23.11 -13.17 -4.95
CA PRO A 147 -23.17 -12.15 -3.90
C PRO A 147 -21.78 -11.63 -3.52
N ASN A 148 -21.67 -10.35 -3.18
CA ASN A 148 -20.39 -9.70 -2.91
C ASN A 148 -19.56 -10.41 -1.82
N GLN A 149 -20.20 -10.93 -0.78
CA GLN A 149 -19.55 -11.65 0.33
C GLN A 149 -18.99 -13.02 -0.08
N GLU A 150 -19.38 -13.57 -1.23
CA GLU A 150 -18.96 -14.87 -1.74
C GLU A 150 -17.96 -14.74 -2.91
N LYS A 151 -17.60 -13.51 -3.28
CA LYS A 151 -16.72 -13.26 -4.43
C LYS A 151 -15.26 -13.63 -4.19
N HIS A 152 -14.84 -13.80 -2.93
CA HIS A 152 -13.48 -14.19 -2.58
C HIS A 152 -13.47 -15.63 -2.09
N LEU A 153 -12.76 -16.49 -2.81
CA LEU A 153 -12.63 -17.90 -2.45
C LEU A 153 -11.33 -18.11 -1.68
N TYR A 154 -11.45 -18.55 -0.44
CA TYR A 154 -10.34 -18.77 0.48
C TYR A 154 -10.07 -20.25 0.70
N ASP A 155 -8.80 -20.64 0.53
CA ASP A 155 -8.32 -21.99 0.83
C ASP A 155 -6.82 -21.87 1.19
N PRO A 156 -6.42 -22.18 2.43
CA PRO A 156 -5.02 -22.07 2.86
C PRO A 156 -4.07 -23.01 2.08
N SER A 157 -4.59 -24.02 1.38
CA SER A 157 -3.78 -24.89 0.53
C SER A 157 -3.52 -24.32 -0.87
N LYS A 158 -4.12 -23.18 -1.23
CA LYS A 158 -4.06 -22.57 -2.58
C LYS A 158 -3.67 -21.09 -2.59
N GLY A 159 -4.10 -20.33 -1.57
CA GLY A 159 -3.86 -18.89 -1.50
C GLY A 159 -2.40 -18.51 -1.26
N ILE A 160 -2.02 -17.32 -1.67
CA ILE A 160 -0.71 -16.75 -1.34
C ILE A 160 -0.70 -16.45 0.16
N HIS A 161 0.24 -17.04 0.89
CA HIS A 161 0.44 -16.76 2.31
C HIS A 161 1.25 -15.49 2.50
N PHE A 162 1.04 -14.83 3.64
CA PHE A 162 1.82 -13.67 4.04
C PHE A 162 2.21 -13.74 5.51
N ARG A 163 3.30 -13.07 5.85
CA ARG A 163 3.67 -12.70 7.21
C ARG A 163 3.96 -11.23 7.28
N THR A 164 3.33 -10.54 8.23
CA THR A 164 3.71 -9.20 8.64
C THR A 164 4.36 -9.26 10.02
N VAL A 165 5.54 -8.67 10.16
CA VAL A 165 6.21 -8.47 11.44
C VAL A 165 6.26 -6.99 11.75
N ILE A 166 5.78 -6.62 12.94
CA ILE A 166 5.77 -5.25 13.44
C ILE A 166 6.64 -5.23 14.70
N LEU A 167 7.84 -4.68 14.60
CA LEU A 167 8.79 -4.57 15.71
C LEU A 167 8.75 -3.17 16.30
N VAL A 168 8.61 -3.07 17.60
CA VAL A 168 8.61 -1.82 18.38
C VAL A 168 9.91 -1.67 19.14
N ASP A 169 10.65 -0.58 18.85
CA ASP A 169 11.86 -0.20 19.55
C ASP A 169 11.63 1.14 20.26
N ALA A 170 11.50 1.11 21.58
CA ALA A 170 11.16 2.28 22.38
C ALA A 170 12.05 2.35 23.65
N PRO A 171 13.29 2.80 23.50
CA PRO A 171 14.24 2.85 24.61
C PRO A 171 13.74 3.75 25.74
N GLY A 172 13.89 3.29 26.98
CA GLY A 172 13.43 3.99 28.18
C GLY A 172 11.91 3.96 28.37
N SER A 173 11.18 3.16 27.61
CA SER A 173 9.75 2.91 27.75
C SER A 173 9.48 1.54 28.34
N HIS A 174 8.33 1.40 29.00
CA HIS A 174 7.77 0.10 29.35
C HIS A 174 6.92 -0.41 28.17
N ILE A 175 7.29 -1.55 27.63
CA ILE A 175 6.58 -2.24 26.55
C ILE A 175 5.85 -3.43 27.15
N LYS A 176 4.54 -3.54 26.91
CA LYS A 176 3.69 -4.62 27.43
C LYS A 176 2.83 -5.20 26.30
N ALA A 177 2.85 -6.52 26.17
CA ALA A 177 1.87 -7.25 25.38
C ALA A 177 0.51 -7.24 26.08
N ASP A 178 -0.56 -7.03 25.32
CA ASP A 178 -1.94 -7.00 25.80
C ASP A 178 -2.86 -7.64 24.73
N GLY A 179 -3.08 -8.92 24.87
CA GLY A 179 -3.75 -9.72 23.84
C GLY A 179 -3.01 -9.65 22.50
N ASN A 180 -3.67 -9.16 21.47
CA ASN A 180 -3.14 -8.98 20.12
C ASN A 180 -2.51 -7.60 19.88
N SER A 181 -2.21 -6.86 20.95
CA SER A 181 -1.65 -5.50 20.87
C SER A 181 -0.40 -5.33 21.73
N ILE A 182 0.35 -4.27 21.45
CA ILE A 182 1.47 -3.81 22.27
C ILE A 182 1.13 -2.42 22.80
N THR A 183 1.30 -2.24 24.12
CA THR A 183 1.21 -0.92 24.78
C THR A 183 2.61 -0.42 25.10
N VAL A 184 2.89 0.86 24.80
CA VAL A 184 4.14 1.55 25.06
C VAL A 184 3.90 2.71 26.01
N LYS A 185 4.57 2.73 27.19
CA LYS A 185 4.45 3.79 28.19
C LYS A 185 5.80 4.31 28.64
N GLY A 186 5.93 5.63 28.79
CA GLY A 186 7.16 6.29 29.23
C GLY A 186 8.09 6.62 28.05
N GLY A 187 9.34 6.94 28.35
CA GLY A 187 10.29 7.31 27.31
C GLY A 187 9.90 8.57 26.52
N LYS A 188 10.63 8.83 25.44
CA LYS A 188 10.46 10.00 24.56
C LYS A 188 10.43 9.66 23.10
N LEU A 189 11.01 8.53 22.71
CA LEU A 189 11.19 8.11 21.32
C LEU A 189 10.77 6.66 21.18
N ALA A 190 10.04 6.38 20.12
CA ALA A 190 9.81 5.02 19.63
C ALA A 190 10.05 4.97 18.11
N ALA A 191 10.65 3.89 17.66
CA ALA A 191 10.69 3.49 16.26
C ALA A 191 9.89 2.21 16.08
N ILE A 192 9.10 2.14 15.01
CA ILE A 192 8.32 0.97 14.63
C ILE A 192 8.77 0.55 13.24
N TYR A 193 9.15 -0.70 13.08
CA TYR A 193 9.58 -1.27 11.81
C TYR A 193 8.58 -2.34 11.39
N VAL A 194 8.07 -2.23 10.18
CA VAL A 194 7.08 -3.16 9.63
C VAL A 194 7.63 -3.78 8.37
N SER A 195 7.71 -5.09 8.33
CA SER A 195 8.00 -5.84 7.09
C SER A 195 6.84 -6.77 6.78
N ASN A 196 6.48 -6.80 5.52
CA ASN A 196 5.48 -7.72 5.00
C ASN A 196 6.08 -8.51 3.84
N GLU A 197 6.02 -9.83 3.95
CA GLU A 197 6.51 -10.74 2.94
C GLU A 197 5.45 -11.78 2.59
N THR A 198 5.51 -12.28 1.36
CA THR A 198 4.56 -13.26 0.86
C THR A 198 5.25 -14.51 0.34
N SER A 199 4.51 -15.61 0.30
CA SER A 199 4.97 -16.87 -0.28
C SER A 199 5.04 -16.84 -1.82
N PHE A 200 4.63 -15.76 -2.48
CA PHE A 200 4.68 -15.65 -3.94
C PHE A 200 6.11 -15.82 -4.48
N ASN A 201 6.31 -16.77 -5.38
CA ASN A 201 7.61 -17.14 -5.95
C ASN A 201 7.60 -17.24 -7.48
N GLY A 202 6.72 -16.48 -8.12
CA GLY A 202 6.52 -16.50 -9.58
C GLY A 202 5.14 -17.03 -9.96
N PHE A 203 4.68 -16.63 -11.15
CA PHE A 203 3.34 -16.96 -11.66
C PHE A 203 3.17 -18.45 -12.00
N ASP A 204 4.26 -19.16 -12.22
CA ASP A 204 4.33 -20.57 -12.62
C ASP A 204 4.50 -21.53 -11.44
N LYS A 205 4.56 -21.02 -10.20
CA LYS A 205 4.81 -21.81 -9.00
C LYS A 205 3.62 -21.79 -8.05
N ASN A 206 3.34 -22.93 -7.44
CA ASN A 206 2.35 -22.98 -6.38
C ASN A 206 2.87 -22.23 -5.14
N PRO A 207 2.16 -21.21 -4.63
CA PRO A 207 2.64 -20.36 -3.54
C PRO A 207 2.71 -21.09 -2.18
N VAL A 208 2.09 -22.26 -2.05
CA VAL A 208 2.08 -23.05 -0.81
C VAL A 208 3.19 -24.09 -0.80
N THR A 209 3.33 -24.88 -1.90
CA THR A 209 4.30 -25.98 -1.97
C THR A 209 5.67 -25.57 -2.53
N ASN A 210 5.72 -24.48 -3.31
CA ASN A 210 6.92 -23.96 -3.96
C ASN A 210 7.14 -22.46 -3.64
N GLY A 211 6.54 -21.98 -2.54
CA GLY A 211 6.64 -20.60 -2.09
C GLY A 211 8.04 -20.20 -1.61
N LYS A 212 8.27 -18.90 -1.44
CA LYS A 212 9.47 -18.36 -0.79
C LYS A 212 9.44 -18.62 0.72
N GLU A 213 10.62 -18.58 1.34
CA GLU A 213 10.80 -18.57 2.81
C GLU A 213 10.44 -17.20 3.43
N TYR A 214 9.23 -16.73 3.15
CA TYR A 214 8.74 -15.38 3.46
C TYR A 214 8.75 -15.06 4.96
N LYS A 215 8.54 -16.05 5.82
CA LYS A 215 8.49 -15.86 7.28
C LYS A 215 9.83 -15.42 7.84
N GLN A 216 10.89 -16.08 7.44
CA GLN A 216 12.24 -15.74 7.87
C GLN A 216 12.71 -14.42 7.25
N VAL A 217 12.30 -14.15 6.01
CA VAL A 217 12.65 -12.89 5.33
C VAL A 217 12.02 -11.70 6.06
N ALA A 218 10.72 -11.75 6.38
CA ALA A 218 10.04 -10.69 7.14
C ALA A 218 10.73 -10.42 8.49
N GLN A 219 11.06 -11.47 9.24
CA GLN A 219 11.76 -11.36 10.51
C GLN A 219 13.17 -10.74 10.37
N ASN A 220 13.91 -11.16 9.35
CA ASN A 220 15.25 -10.64 9.08
C ASN A 220 15.23 -9.15 8.70
N ASN A 221 14.21 -8.72 7.94
CA ASN A 221 14.08 -7.33 7.49
C ASN A 221 13.92 -6.40 8.70
N VAL A 222 12.99 -6.67 9.62
CA VAL A 222 12.79 -5.82 10.80
C VAL A 222 13.99 -5.85 11.76
N SER A 223 14.64 -7.01 11.91
CA SER A 223 15.85 -7.15 12.75
C SER A 223 17.02 -6.33 12.19
N LYS A 224 17.26 -6.39 10.88
CA LYS A 224 18.27 -5.57 10.19
C LYS A 224 17.94 -4.08 10.27
N ALA A 225 16.66 -3.72 10.09
CA ALA A 225 16.20 -2.35 10.19
C ALA A 225 16.45 -1.76 11.58
N ARG A 226 16.12 -2.50 12.64
CA ARG A 226 16.43 -2.12 14.02
C ARG A 226 17.93 -1.95 14.25
N ALA A 227 18.75 -2.91 13.80
CA ALA A 227 20.20 -2.85 13.96
C ALA A 227 20.84 -1.66 13.21
N LYS A 228 20.28 -1.30 12.03
CA LYS A 228 20.70 -0.14 11.23
C LYS A 228 20.34 1.19 11.89
N GLY A 229 19.24 1.22 12.63
CA GLY A 229 18.71 2.40 13.32
C GLY A 229 17.91 3.34 12.40
N TYR A 230 16.94 4.04 12.99
CA TYR A 230 15.97 4.87 12.27
C TYR A 230 16.61 5.94 11.36
N ASP A 231 17.56 6.72 11.89
CA ASP A 231 18.17 7.81 11.12
C ASP A 231 18.97 7.33 9.90
N THR A 232 19.59 6.16 10.01
CA THR A 232 20.34 5.58 8.90
C THR A 232 19.39 5.01 7.84
N LEU A 233 18.28 4.39 8.28
CA LEU A 233 17.21 3.97 7.39
C LEU A 233 16.60 5.14 6.61
N ARG A 234 16.32 6.25 7.32
CA ARG A 234 15.78 7.47 6.71
C ARG A 234 16.71 8.01 5.63
N ARG A 235 17.99 8.11 5.91
CA ARG A 235 18.99 8.53 4.90
C ARG A 235 19.05 7.58 3.70
N SER A 236 19.02 6.27 3.96
CA SER A 236 19.01 5.25 2.90
C SER A 236 17.79 5.37 2.00
N HIS A 237 16.61 5.52 2.60
CA HIS A 237 15.34 5.75 1.90
C HIS A 237 15.39 7.01 1.03
N ILE A 238 15.78 8.14 1.58
CA ILE A 238 15.84 9.42 0.86
C ILE A 238 16.81 9.35 -0.33
N ASN A 239 18.00 8.79 -0.12
CA ASN A 239 19.00 8.65 -1.18
C ASN A 239 18.50 7.77 -2.33
N ASP A 240 17.87 6.64 -2.01
CA ASP A 240 17.28 5.75 -3.00
C ASP A 240 16.14 6.44 -3.75
N TYR A 241 15.19 7.05 -3.05
CA TYR A 241 14.05 7.74 -3.65
C TYR A 241 14.48 8.91 -4.55
N LYS A 242 15.40 9.76 -4.09
CA LYS A 242 15.92 10.88 -4.87
C LYS A 242 16.64 10.45 -6.14
N SER A 243 17.23 9.27 -6.19
CA SER A 243 17.82 8.73 -7.42
C SER A 243 16.83 8.62 -8.59
N PHE A 244 15.53 8.55 -8.28
CA PHE A 244 14.43 8.57 -9.27
C PHE A 244 13.76 9.93 -9.36
N PHE A 245 13.47 10.57 -8.21
CA PHE A 245 12.68 11.78 -8.15
C PHE A 245 13.42 12.99 -8.73
N ASP A 246 14.70 13.14 -8.41
CA ASP A 246 15.51 14.31 -8.83
C ASP A 246 15.86 14.30 -10.33
N ARG A 247 15.48 13.26 -11.08
CA ARG A 247 15.72 13.15 -12.52
C ARG A 247 14.88 14.09 -13.37
N VAL A 248 13.78 14.62 -12.82
CA VAL A 248 12.84 15.50 -13.53
C VAL A 248 12.37 16.61 -12.60
N SER A 249 12.43 17.83 -13.08
CA SER A 249 11.85 19.02 -12.45
C SER A 249 10.91 19.73 -13.42
N LEU A 250 9.90 20.42 -12.89
CA LEU A 250 8.97 21.25 -13.64
C LEU A 250 8.86 22.59 -12.93
N ASP A 251 9.12 23.69 -13.65
CA ASP A 251 8.91 25.07 -13.20
C ASP A 251 7.95 25.75 -14.17
N LEU A 252 6.81 26.19 -13.67
CA LEU A 252 5.76 26.89 -14.42
C LEU A 252 5.64 28.37 -14.02
N GLY A 253 6.57 28.86 -13.21
CA GLY A 253 6.58 30.23 -12.66
C GLY A 253 6.26 30.24 -11.17
N LYS A 254 6.05 31.45 -10.64
CA LYS A 254 5.85 31.69 -9.21
C LYS A 254 4.39 31.99 -8.87
N THR A 255 3.94 31.42 -7.77
CA THR A 255 2.66 31.75 -7.13
C THR A 255 2.85 32.93 -6.18
N ALA A 256 1.86 33.81 -6.06
CA ALA A 256 1.89 34.88 -5.09
C ALA A 256 2.09 34.34 -3.66
N PRO A 257 2.99 34.93 -2.84
CA PRO A 257 3.38 34.38 -1.54
C PRO A 257 2.20 34.13 -0.58
N GLU A 258 1.18 34.97 -0.60
CA GLU A 258 -0.03 34.85 0.19
C GLU A 258 -0.85 33.59 -0.16
N ILE A 259 -0.77 33.14 -1.42
CA ILE A 259 -1.43 31.92 -1.90
C ILE A 259 -0.54 30.69 -1.60
N ALA A 260 0.75 30.78 -1.90
CA ALA A 260 1.70 29.70 -1.71
C ALA A 260 1.83 29.27 -0.23
N SER A 261 1.57 30.19 0.71
CA SER A 261 1.61 29.91 2.15
C SER A 261 0.37 29.16 2.69
N LEU A 262 -0.71 29.06 1.91
CA LEU A 262 -1.93 28.37 2.32
C LEU A 262 -1.74 26.84 2.32
N PRO A 263 -2.49 26.11 3.16
CA PRO A 263 -2.57 24.66 3.06
C PRO A 263 -2.98 24.19 1.66
N THR A 264 -2.44 23.07 1.19
CA THR A 264 -2.63 22.58 -0.19
C THR A 264 -4.11 22.33 -0.53
N ASP A 265 -4.92 21.89 0.42
CA ASP A 265 -6.37 21.69 0.24
C ASP A 265 -7.10 23.02 0.02
N VAL A 266 -6.69 24.10 0.68
CA VAL A 266 -7.21 25.45 0.48
C VAL A 266 -6.79 25.99 -0.90
N GLN A 267 -5.51 25.83 -1.27
CA GLN A 267 -5.01 26.20 -2.59
C GLN A 267 -5.79 25.49 -3.70
N LEU A 268 -5.98 24.16 -3.58
CA LEU A 268 -6.72 23.36 -4.56
C LEU A 268 -8.18 23.81 -4.69
N LYS A 269 -8.83 24.09 -3.56
CA LYS A 269 -10.21 24.60 -3.55
C LYS A 269 -10.32 25.95 -4.27
N ASP A 270 -9.43 26.87 -3.98
CA ASP A 270 -9.45 28.21 -4.56
C ASP A 270 -9.08 28.17 -6.05
N TYR A 271 -8.12 27.35 -6.46
CA TYR A 271 -7.80 27.08 -7.86
C TYR A 271 -9.03 26.56 -8.62
N THR A 272 -9.71 25.53 -8.07
CA THR A 272 -10.85 24.89 -8.74
C THR A 272 -12.10 25.76 -8.80
N LEU A 273 -12.43 26.44 -7.69
CA LEU A 273 -13.71 27.17 -7.57
C LEU A 273 -13.63 28.65 -7.98
N LYS A 274 -12.45 29.26 -7.85
CA LYS A 274 -12.27 30.70 -8.12
C LYS A 274 -11.43 30.98 -9.36
N GLY A 275 -10.85 29.96 -10.00
CA GLY A 275 -9.94 30.12 -11.13
C GLY A 275 -8.64 30.83 -10.73
N GLN A 276 -8.19 30.68 -9.49
CA GLN A 276 -7.00 31.35 -8.99
C GLN A 276 -5.74 30.81 -9.66
N HIS A 277 -4.98 31.67 -10.31
CA HIS A 277 -3.72 31.29 -10.94
C HIS A 277 -2.69 30.83 -9.90
N ASN A 278 -2.21 29.57 -10.04
CA ASN A 278 -1.28 28.96 -9.09
C ASN A 278 -0.33 27.98 -9.80
N PRO A 279 0.70 28.47 -10.50
CA PRO A 279 1.61 27.63 -11.27
C PRO A 279 2.45 26.69 -10.39
N GLU A 280 2.75 27.06 -9.16
CA GLU A 280 3.44 26.14 -8.23
C GLU A 280 2.55 24.98 -7.79
N LEU A 281 1.22 25.15 -7.67
CA LEU A 281 0.29 24.06 -7.43
C LEU A 281 0.20 23.12 -8.64
N GLU A 282 0.22 23.65 -9.85
CA GLU A 282 0.23 22.84 -11.08
C GLU A 282 1.51 22.01 -11.19
N ALA A 283 2.67 22.61 -10.91
CA ALA A 283 3.95 21.90 -10.85
C ALA A 283 3.96 20.85 -9.72
N LEU A 284 3.39 21.17 -8.55
CA LEU A 284 3.21 20.22 -7.44
C LEU A 284 2.34 19.04 -7.83
N TYR A 285 1.24 19.26 -8.56
CA TYR A 285 0.35 18.20 -9.02
C TYR A 285 1.07 17.22 -9.96
N PHE A 286 1.87 17.73 -10.89
CA PHE A 286 2.72 16.89 -11.75
C PHE A 286 3.73 16.08 -10.92
N GLN A 287 4.43 16.71 -9.99
CA GLN A 287 5.41 16.05 -9.14
C GLN A 287 4.76 15.04 -8.18
N TYR A 288 3.53 15.31 -7.72
CA TYR A 288 2.76 14.37 -6.90
C TYR A 288 2.39 13.11 -7.68
N GLY A 289 2.01 13.24 -8.96
CA GLY A 289 1.80 12.09 -9.84
C GLY A 289 3.06 11.23 -9.99
N ARG A 290 4.23 11.87 -10.12
CA ARG A 290 5.52 11.17 -10.15
C ARG A 290 5.83 10.45 -8.82
N TYR A 291 5.58 11.11 -7.68
CA TYR A 291 5.71 10.49 -6.36
C TYR A 291 4.85 9.22 -6.24
N LEU A 292 3.57 9.28 -6.65
CA LEU A 292 2.68 8.12 -6.63
C LEU A 292 3.20 6.99 -7.52
N LEU A 293 3.64 7.29 -8.73
CA LEU A 293 4.17 6.30 -9.66
C LEU A 293 5.46 5.64 -9.13
N ILE A 294 6.42 6.42 -8.65
CA ILE A 294 7.67 5.91 -8.06
C ILE A 294 7.34 5.02 -6.85
N SER A 295 6.44 5.48 -5.96
CA SER A 295 6.09 4.75 -4.73
C SER A 295 5.38 3.43 -4.99
N SER A 296 4.63 3.30 -6.09
CA SER A 296 3.85 2.10 -6.43
C SER A 296 4.52 1.16 -7.43
N SER A 297 5.69 1.52 -8.00
CA SER A 297 6.33 0.77 -9.09
C SER A 297 7.74 0.28 -8.71
N ARG A 298 7.97 -0.10 -7.43
CA ARG A 298 9.29 -0.55 -6.95
C ARG A 298 9.53 -2.05 -7.12
N THR A 299 8.49 -2.83 -7.44
CA THR A 299 8.61 -4.27 -7.68
C THR A 299 9.08 -4.52 -9.12
N PRO A 300 10.23 -5.17 -9.34
CA PRO A 300 10.71 -5.46 -10.68
C PRO A 300 9.71 -6.30 -11.48
N GLY A 301 9.46 -5.89 -12.73
CA GLY A 301 8.60 -6.62 -13.66
C GLY A 301 7.10 -6.51 -13.42
N VAL A 302 6.67 -5.74 -12.41
CA VAL A 302 5.25 -5.51 -12.10
C VAL A 302 4.97 -4.01 -12.16
N PRO A 303 4.13 -3.54 -13.09
CA PRO A 303 3.72 -2.13 -13.16
C PRO A 303 2.79 -1.78 -11.99
N ALA A 304 2.53 -0.48 -11.79
CA ALA A 304 1.48 -0.03 -10.88
C ALA A 304 0.11 -0.49 -11.40
N ASN A 305 -0.74 -0.98 -10.51
CA ASN A 305 -2.14 -1.28 -10.79
C ASN A 305 -3.01 0.00 -10.77
N LEU A 306 -4.31 -0.11 -11.06
CA LEU A 306 -5.21 1.05 -11.22
C LEU A 306 -5.23 2.02 -10.05
N GLN A 307 -5.28 1.52 -8.79
CA GLN A 307 -5.24 2.36 -7.61
C GLN A 307 -3.82 2.46 -7.00
N GLY A 308 -2.79 1.97 -7.67
CA GLY A 308 -1.46 1.80 -7.08
C GLY A 308 -1.55 0.88 -5.85
N LEU A 309 -0.87 1.23 -4.77
CA LEU A 309 -0.92 0.48 -3.50
C LEU A 309 -2.02 0.98 -2.54
N TRP A 310 -2.80 1.99 -2.93
CA TRP A 310 -3.76 2.71 -2.07
C TRP A 310 -5.19 2.17 -2.12
N ASN A 311 -5.34 0.87 -2.33
CA ASN A 311 -6.62 0.17 -2.22
C ASN A 311 -6.82 -0.38 -0.81
N GLU A 312 -7.95 -0.08 -0.18
CA GLU A 312 -8.34 -0.62 1.14
C GLU A 312 -9.59 -1.51 1.09
N SER A 313 -10.12 -1.79 -0.12
CA SER A 313 -11.31 -2.60 -0.34
C SER A 313 -10.97 -3.98 -0.89
N LEU A 314 -11.70 -5.02 -0.47
CA LEU A 314 -11.63 -6.35 -1.10
C LEU A 314 -12.24 -6.34 -2.51
N LEU A 315 -13.25 -5.49 -2.76
CA LEU A 315 -13.91 -5.34 -4.05
C LEU A 315 -13.73 -3.92 -4.58
N PRO A 316 -12.51 -3.54 -4.98
CA PRO A 316 -12.25 -2.21 -5.50
C PRO A 316 -12.86 -2.03 -6.89
N PRO A 317 -13.09 -0.79 -7.34
CA PRO A 317 -13.45 -0.52 -8.72
C PRO A 317 -12.47 -1.18 -9.69
N TRP A 318 -13.01 -1.87 -10.70
CA TRP A 318 -12.25 -2.61 -11.71
C TRP A 318 -11.20 -3.57 -11.14
N SER A 319 -11.51 -4.17 -9.98
CA SER A 319 -10.62 -5.10 -9.26
C SER A 319 -9.26 -4.51 -8.85
N SER A 320 -9.06 -3.19 -9.00
CA SER A 320 -7.74 -2.54 -8.86
C SER A 320 -6.65 -3.26 -9.67
N ASN A 321 -6.99 -3.80 -10.82
CA ASN A 321 -6.10 -4.65 -11.60
C ASN A 321 -5.22 -3.86 -12.58
N TYR A 322 -4.60 -4.57 -13.49
CA TYR A 322 -3.78 -4.03 -14.59
C TYR A 322 -4.64 -3.97 -15.85
N THR A 323 -4.75 -2.80 -16.48
CA THR A 323 -5.48 -2.58 -17.75
C THR A 323 -4.59 -1.92 -18.77
#